data_71b9226cfea0a7cadbb55efc9474a7e7
#
_entry.id   71b9226cfea0a7cadbb55efc9474a7e7
#
_cell.length_a   1.000
_cell.length_b   1.000
_cell.length_c   1.000
_cell.angle_alpha   90.00
_cell.angle_beta   90.00
_cell.angle_gamma   90.00
#
_symmetry.space_group_name_H-M   'P 1'
#
loop_
_entity.id
_entity.type
_entity.pdbx_description
1 polymer ?
#
loop_
_entity_poly.entity_id
_entity_poly.type
_entity_poly.pdbx_seq_one_letter_code
_entity_poly.pdbx_strand_id
1 'polypeptide(L)'
;KMVNGVLLIVDAYEGPMPQTRFVLKKSLDLGLKPIVVVNKIDRPGANPENALNQVFDLFVNLGASDDQLDFSTIYTSAKQGFCRMEPGGEDQDMKPLLDLIIDKVAPHEGDPKGAFQMLVSNIDYNDYVGRIAVGKIQRGCYDSSKQYTLIKRSGDKEDFKVSKLFTFEGLQRKEAQDAITGDIVGIAGMKEVDIGETITDRDNPEALPLIEIDGPTLSINFLVNNSPFAGREGKFVTSRQLRERLFKEIKQNVALRVEEESSNDTFKVSGRGELHLTILIETMRREGYEFSISRPQVVLKKIKDKIMEPEEFAIIDIEEQYMGTVMEAMGQRKATMKNMIHTGTESVRLEFVIPTRGLFGFRSQLLTLTRGTGILNHNFHDYVPHCGELARRNNGVLISLENGSTTTHSLFNLQNRGVMFLGPAEEVYTGMIIGENNKDNDLVVNICKGKKLTNVRASGSDDTVSIAPPRIMSLEQVLGYLNDDELAEITPASIRLRKRHLDENERKRAAKTQKVA
;
A
#
# COMPACT_ATOMS: atom_id res chain seq x y z
N LYS A 1 8.22 9.32 -17.83
CA LYS A 1 8.20 10.54 -18.69
C LYS A 1 9.10 11.67 -18.18
N MET A 2 9.68 11.54 -16.99
CA MET A 2 10.64 12.52 -16.43
C MET A 2 12.11 12.16 -16.73
N VAL A 3 12.40 10.92 -17.13
CA VAL A 3 13.75 10.39 -17.29
C VAL A 3 14.00 9.94 -18.73
N ASN A 4 15.26 9.85 -19.12
CA ASN A 4 15.71 9.39 -20.43
C ASN A 4 16.34 7.99 -20.36
N GLY A 5 16.69 7.50 -19.16
CA GLY A 5 17.27 6.19 -18.93
C GLY A 5 16.80 5.60 -17.62
N VAL A 6 17.01 4.30 -17.45
CA VAL A 6 16.61 3.54 -16.26
C VAL A 6 17.75 2.64 -15.81
N LEU A 7 18.07 2.68 -14.53
CA LEU A 7 18.91 1.68 -13.89
C LEU A 7 18.01 0.59 -13.29
N LEU A 8 18.05 -0.61 -13.88
CA LEU A 8 17.33 -1.76 -13.38
C LEU A 8 18.20 -2.49 -12.35
N ILE A 9 17.98 -2.19 -11.08
CA ILE A 9 18.78 -2.78 -9.99
C ILE A 9 18.17 -4.12 -9.59
N VAL A 10 18.99 -5.18 -9.66
CA VAL A 10 18.59 -6.55 -9.33
C VAL A 10 19.55 -7.12 -8.28
N ASP A 11 19.00 -7.82 -7.30
CA ASP A 11 19.80 -8.51 -6.28
C ASP A 11 20.45 -9.77 -6.87
N ALA A 12 21.76 -9.91 -6.69
CA ALA A 12 22.53 -11.06 -7.21
C ALA A 12 22.17 -12.41 -6.58
N TYR A 13 21.48 -12.40 -5.44
CA TYR A 13 21.00 -13.60 -4.76
C TYR A 13 19.54 -13.92 -5.09
N GLU A 14 18.66 -12.91 -5.06
CA GLU A 14 17.21 -13.09 -5.19
C GLU A 14 16.74 -13.07 -6.66
N GLY A 15 17.55 -12.49 -7.56
CA GLY A 15 17.15 -12.28 -8.94
C GLY A 15 16.08 -11.18 -9.12
N PRO A 16 15.40 -11.12 -10.28
CA PRO A 16 14.34 -10.16 -10.55
C PRO A 16 13.09 -10.47 -9.72
N MET A 17 12.63 -9.48 -8.96
CA MET A 17 11.44 -9.53 -8.13
C MET A 17 10.20 -8.97 -8.87
N PRO A 18 8.97 -9.13 -8.37
CA PRO A 18 7.76 -8.62 -9.02
C PRO A 18 7.78 -7.12 -9.31
N GLN A 19 8.36 -6.32 -8.42
CA GLN A 19 8.56 -4.89 -8.65
C GLN A 19 9.48 -4.63 -9.84
N THR A 20 10.53 -5.44 -9.99
CA THR A 20 11.44 -5.41 -11.14
C THR A 20 10.68 -5.64 -12.44
N ARG A 21 9.79 -6.64 -12.48
CA ARG A 21 8.92 -6.95 -13.63
C ARG A 21 8.02 -5.76 -14.00
N PHE A 22 7.37 -5.15 -13.00
CA PHE A 22 6.50 -4.00 -13.22
C PHE A 22 7.26 -2.79 -13.78
N VAL A 23 8.36 -2.42 -13.13
CA VAL A 23 9.19 -1.27 -13.55
C VAL A 23 9.77 -1.51 -14.94
N LEU A 24 10.29 -2.70 -15.20
CA LEU A 24 10.85 -3.06 -16.50
C LEU A 24 9.78 -2.97 -17.60
N LYS A 25 8.59 -3.55 -17.40
CA LYS A 25 7.50 -3.46 -18.37
C LYS A 25 7.17 -2.01 -18.73
N LYS A 26 7.01 -1.14 -17.71
CA LYS A 26 6.74 0.29 -17.93
C LYS A 26 7.87 1.01 -18.66
N SER A 27 9.11 0.62 -18.40
CA SER A 27 10.29 1.18 -19.09
C SER A 27 10.33 0.78 -20.56
N LEU A 28 10.08 -0.51 -20.86
CA LEU A 28 10.02 -1.03 -22.22
C LEU A 28 8.86 -0.40 -23.02
N ASP A 29 7.67 -0.28 -22.41
CA ASP A 29 6.49 0.37 -23.01
C ASP A 29 6.75 1.84 -23.38
N LEU A 30 7.67 2.51 -22.68
CA LEU A 30 8.11 3.89 -22.95
C LEU A 30 9.29 3.98 -23.93
N GLY A 31 9.75 2.84 -24.47
CA GLY A 31 10.88 2.78 -25.39
C GLY A 31 12.26 3.04 -24.73
N LEU A 32 12.34 3.01 -23.38
CA LEU A 32 13.60 3.21 -22.68
C LEU A 32 14.48 1.97 -22.78
N LYS A 33 15.80 2.19 -22.88
CA LYS A 33 16.81 1.13 -22.83
C LYS A 33 17.38 1.09 -21.40
N PRO A 34 17.06 0.05 -20.59
CA PRO A 34 17.58 -0.06 -19.23
C PRO A 34 19.05 -0.45 -19.19
N ILE A 35 19.77 0.08 -18.20
CA ILE A 35 21.08 -0.43 -17.77
C ILE A 35 20.83 -1.39 -16.60
N VAL A 36 21.26 -2.64 -16.72
CA VAL A 36 21.08 -3.65 -15.67
C VAL A 36 22.23 -3.55 -14.66
N VAL A 37 21.85 -3.33 -13.41
CA VAL A 37 22.80 -3.24 -12.28
C VAL A 37 22.57 -4.44 -11.36
N VAL A 38 23.46 -5.43 -11.45
CA VAL A 38 23.43 -6.61 -10.57
C VAL A 38 24.12 -6.23 -9.26
N ASN A 39 23.34 -5.98 -8.22
CA ASN A 39 23.80 -5.48 -6.94
C ASN A 39 23.92 -6.57 -5.87
N LYS A 40 24.64 -6.28 -4.78
CA LYS A 40 24.91 -7.17 -3.65
C LYS A 40 25.74 -8.40 -4.02
N ILE A 41 26.68 -8.25 -4.95
CA ILE A 41 27.60 -9.33 -5.35
C ILE A 41 28.52 -9.80 -4.20
N ASP A 42 28.63 -9.01 -3.15
CA ASP A 42 29.35 -9.30 -1.89
C ASP A 42 28.60 -10.24 -0.93
N ARG A 43 27.31 -10.50 -1.22
CA ARG A 43 26.47 -11.35 -0.35
C ARG A 43 26.87 -12.82 -0.46
N PRO A 44 27.01 -13.56 0.68
CA PRO A 44 27.22 -15.01 0.63
C PRO A 44 26.12 -15.73 -0.14
N GLY A 45 26.49 -16.56 -1.11
CA GLY A 45 25.56 -17.28 -1.97
C GLY A 45 25.02 -16.46 -3.16
N ALA A 46 25.52 -15.24 -3.39
CA ALA A 46 25.19 -14.47 -4.59
C ALA A 46 25.64 -15.22 -5.85
N ASN A 47 24.77 -15.24 -6.86
CA ASN A 47 25.06 -15.79 -8.17
C ASN A 47 24.72 -14.77 -9.27
N PRO A 48 25.63 -13.85 -9.58
CA PRO A 48 25.40 -12.77 -10.53
C PRO A 48 25.02 -13.25 -11.94
N GLU A 49 25.62 -14.36 -12.40
CA GLU A 49 25.33 -14.92 -13.73
C GLU A 49 23.90 -15.46 -13.82
N ASN A 50 23.46 -16.20 -12.80
CA ASN A 50 22.09 -16.70 -12.76
C ASN A 50 21.06 -15.55 -12.66
N ALA A 51 21.36 -14.51 -11.87
CA ALA A 51 20.49 -13.33 -11.76
C ALA A 51 20.40 -12.60 -13.12
N LEU A 52 21.50 -12.47 -13.85
CA LEU A 52 21.52 -11.88 -15.19
C LEU A 52 20.70 -12.70 -16.20
N ASN A 53 20.84 -14.02 -16.20
CA ASN A 53 20.05 -14.91 -17.07
C ASN A 53 18.54 -14.78 -16.80
N GLN A 54 18.14 -14.73 -15.53
CA GLN A 54 16.74 -14.51 -15.16
C GLN A 54 16.23 -13.13 -15.63
N VAL A 55 17.08 -12.10 -15.58
CA VAL A 55 16.75 -10.77 -16.11
C VAL A 55 16.57 -10.83 -17.63
N PHE A 56 17.46 -11.51 -18.35
CA PHE A 56 17.33 -11.69 -19.79
C PHE A 56 16.03 -12.39 -20.17
N ASP A 57 15.71 -13.50 -19.49
CA ASP A 57 14.45 -14.21 -19.67
C ASP A 57 13.24 -13.30 -19.39
N LEU A 58 13.35 -12.44 -18.38
CA LEU A 58 12.31 -11.47 -18.07
C LEU A 58 12.10 -10.44 -19.18
N PHE A 59 13.16 -9.93 -19.80
CA PHE A 59 13.07 -9.02 -20.96
C PHE A 59 12.35 -9.72 -22.13
N VAL A 60 12.75 -10.95 -22.46
CA VAL A 60 12.10 -11.76 -23.52
C VAL A 60 10.63 -11.96 -23.23
N ASN A 61 10.29 -12.36 -22.00
CA ASN A 61 8.90 -12.60 -21.57
C ASN A 61 8.01 -11.34 -21.57
N LEU A 62 8.61 -10.16 -21.49
CA LEU A 62 7.91 -8.87 -21.54
C LEU A 62 7.85 -8.29 -22.96
N GLY A 63 8.38 -9.00 -23.96
CA GLY A 63 8.33 -8.60 -25.37
C GLY A 63 9.28 -7.46 -25.71
N ALA A 64 10.46 -7.41 -25.07
CA ALA A 64 11.50 -6.44 -25.40
C ALA A 64 11.94 -6.56 -26.86
N SER A 65 12.24 -5.44 -27.51
CA SER A 65 12.83 -5.41 -28.85
C SER A 65 14.29 -5.86 -28.83
N ASP A 66 14.83 -6.23 -29.99
CA ASP A 66 16.24 -6.64 -30.12
C ASP A 66 17.20 -5.57 -29.57
N ASP A 67 16.91 -4.28 -29.84
CA ASP A 67 17.69 -3.16 -29.29
C ASP A 67 17.62 -3.07 -27.76
N GLN A 68 16.49 -3.46 -27.16
CA GLN A 68 16.30 -3.47 -25.71
C GLN A 68 16.92 -4.71 -25.06
N LEU A 69 17.03 -5.82 -25.78
CA LEU A 69 17.73 -7.02 -25.34
C LEU A 69 19.26 -6.86 -25.31
N ASP A 70 19.80 -5.94 -26.10
CA ASP A 70 21.22 -5.54 -26.06
C ASP A 70 21.44 -4.48 -24.95
N PHE A 71 21.12 -4.82 -23.72
CA PHE A 71 21.30 -3.93 -22.56
C PHE A 71 22.71 -4.02 -21.98
N SER A 72 23.20 -2.91 -21.47
CA SER A 72 24.47 -2.88 -20.73
C SER A 72 24.29 -3.40 -19.31
N THR A 73 25.30 -4.11 -18.81
CA THR A 73 25.30 -4.69 -17.46
C THR A 73 26.50 -4.22 -16.66
N ILE A 74 26.31 -4.00 -15.36
CA ILE A 74 27.37 -3.72 -14.40
C ILE A 74 27.07 -4.42 -13.07
N TYR A 75 28.11 -4.88 -12.39
CA TYR A 75 28.03 -5.64 -11.14
C TYR A 75 28.48 -4.76 -9.99
N THR A 76 27.68 -4.67 -8.91
CA THR A 76 27.95 -3.70 -7.85
C THR A 76 27.79 -4.27 -6.45
N SER A 77 28.53 -3.68 -5.51
CA SER A 77 28.21 -3.73 -4.09
C SER A 77 27.99 -2.30 -3.59
N ALA A 78 26.76 -1.85 -3.59
CA ALA A 78 26.42 -0.51 -3.10
C ALA A 78 26.79 -0.32 -1.62
N LYS A 79 26.78 -1.38 -0.81
CA LYS A 79 27.18 -1.34 0.60
C LYS A 79 28.67 -1.06 0.77
N GLN A 80 29.50 -1.64 -0.09
CA GLN A 80 30.96 -1.50 -0.02
C GLN A 80 31.48 -0.37 -0.93
N GLY A 81 30.62 0.18 -1.81
CA GLY A 81 30.91 1.32 -2.67
C GLY A 81 31.82 0.98 -3.86
N PHE A 82 31.72 -0.24 -4.40
CA PHE A 82 32.48 -0.64 -5.58
C PHE A 82 31.61 -1.22 -6.69
N CYS A 83 32.14 -1.24 -7.90
CA CYS A 83 31.55 -1.93 -9.05
C CYS A 83 32.59 -2.69 -9.88
N ARG A 84 32.11 -3.61 -10.73
CA ARG A 84 32.88 -4.40 -11.69
C ARG A 84 32.17 -4.41 -13.04
N MET A 85 32.93 -4.36 -14.13
CA MET A 85 32.36 -4.49 -15.47
C MET A 85 32.04 -5.96 -15.82
N GLU A 86 32.72 -6.91 -15.20
CA GLU A 86 32.54 -8.36 -15.38
C GLU A 86 32.39 -9.05 -14.02
N PRO A 87 31.72 -10.22 -13.93
CA PRO A 87 31.48 -10.91 -12.66
C PRO A 87 32.73 -11.21 -11.84
N GLY A 88 33.85 -11.54 -12.50
CA GLY A 88 35.15 -11.85 -11.90
C GLY A 88 36.18 -10.71 -12.00
N GLY A 89 35.75 -9.53 -12.41
CA GLY A 89 36.64 -8.38 -12.61
C GLY A 89 37.19 -7.77 -11.32
N GLU A 90 38.11 -6.84 -11.46
CA GLU A 90 38.68 -6.09 -10.33
C GLU A 90 37.65 -5.11 -9.75
N ASP A 91 37.70 -4.93 -8.42
CA ASP A 91 36.92 -3.94 -7.72
C ASP A 91 37.38 -2.53 -8.08
N GLN A 92 36.46 -1.73 -8.59
CA GLN A 92 36.67 -0.32 -8.89
C GLN A 92 35.68 0.49 -8.04
N ASP A 93 35.94 1.78 -7.90
CA ASP A 93 34.97 2.68 -7.28
C ASP A 93 33.66 2.74 -8.12
N MET A 94 32.72 3.61 -7.77
CA MET A 94 31.45 3.75 -8.52
C MET A 94 31.56 4.52 -9.84
N LYS A 95 32.77 4.99 -10.19
CA LYS A 95 32.98 5.77 -11.41
C LYS A 95 32.60 5.04 -12.70
N PRO A 96 32.96 3.75 -12.91
CA PRO A 96 32.52 3.02 -14.11
C PRO A 96 31.00 2.98 -14.31
N LEU A 97 30.20 2.92 -13.23
CA LEU A 97 28.75 3.02 -13.33
C LEU A 97 28.34 4.42 -13.82
N LEU A 98 28.95 5.48 -13.30
CA LEU A 98 28.66 6.85 -13.72
C LEU A 98 29.07 7.10 -15.18
N ASP A 99 30.24 6.61 -15.59
CA ASP A 99 30.69 6.68 -16.96
C ASP A 99 29.79 5.92 -17.92
N LEU A 100 29.27 4.73 -17.49
CA LEU A 100 28.31 3.95 -18.27
C LEU A 100 26.98 4.69 -18.44
N ILE A 101 26.51 5.38 -17.41
CA ILE A 101 25.29 6.21 -17.51
C ILE A 101 25.50 7.33 -18.53
N ILE A 102 26.63 8.03 -18.49
CA ILE A 102 26.93 9.13 -19.41
C ILE A 102 27.02 8.62 -20.85
N ASP A 103 27.61 7.44 -21.06
CA ASP A 103 27.77 6.84 -22.40
C ASP A 103 26.45 6.31 -22.99
N LYS A 104 25.58 5.69 -22.16
CA LYS A 104 24.40 4.97 -22.64
C LYS A 104 23.09 5.76 -22.55
N VAL A 105 23.00 6.75 -21.68
CA VAL A 105 21.78 7.55 -21.53
C VAL A 105 21.90 8.84 -22.35
N ALA A 106 21.13 8.92 -23.43
CA ALA A 106 21.10 10.12 -24.26
C ALA A 106 20.59 11.36 -23.48
N PRO A 107 21.19 12.53 -23.67
CA PRO A 107 20.68 13.78 -23.11
C PRO A 107 19.27 14.07 -23.65
N HIS A 108 18.56 14.99 -22.99
CA HIS A 108 17.24 15.40 -23.44
C HIS A 108 17.31 16.15 -24.77
N GLU A 109 16.55 15.70 -25.76
CA GLU A 109 16.43 16.32 -27.07
C GLU A 109 15.23 17.29 -27.09
N GLY A 110 15.36 18.48 -26.52
CA GLY A 110 14.34 19.51 -26.54
C GLY A 110 14.82 20.79 -27.21
N ASP A 111 13.92 21.55 -27.85
CA ASP A 111 14.25 22.85 -28.42
C ASP A 111 14.23 23.95 -27.33
N PRO A 112 15.39 24.49 -26.92
CA PRO A 112 15.47 25.52 -25.90
C PRO A 112 14.89 26.88 -26.35
N LYS A 113 14.71 27.10 -27.66
CA LYS A 113 14.16 28.33 -28.22
C LYS A 113 12.66 28.25 -28.49
N GLY A 114 12.06 27.07 -28.35
CA GLY A 114 10.64 26.86 -28.54
C GLY A 114 9.77 27.48 -27.45
N ALA A 115 8.46 27.50 -27.66
CA ALA A 115 7.52 27.91 -26.62
C ALA A 115 7.61 26.97 -25.41
N PHE A 116 7.58 27.53 -24.19
CA PHE A 116 7.69 26.76 -22.95
C PHE A 116 6.60 25.68 -22.85
N GLN A 117 7.00 24.48 -22.45
CA GLN A 117 6.10 23.36 -22.30
C GLN A 117 6.62 22.38 -21.24
N MET A 118 5.82 22.10 -20.21
CA MET A 118 6.13 21.18 -19.12
C MET A 118 4.94 20.30 -18.80
N LEU A 119 5.16 18.99 -18.71
CA LEU A 119 4.14 18.04 -18.23
C LEU A 119 4.23 17.90 -16.72
N VAL A 120 3.13 18.12 -16.01
CA VAL A 120 3.05 17.91 -14.57
C VAL A 120 3.07 16.39 -14.29
N SER A 121 4.19 15.91 -13.74
CA SER A 121 4.41 14.48 -13.49
C SER A 121 4.28 14.12 -12.02
N ASN A 122 4.45 15.10 -11.13
CA ASN A 122 4.26 14.94 -9.69
C ASN A 122 3.74 16.25 -9.09
N ILE A 123 3.16 16.17 -7.90
CA ILE A 123 2.70 17.33 -7.14
C ILE A 123 3.33 17.28 -5.77
N ASP A 124 3.85 18.42 -5.33
CA ASP A 124 4.27 18.65 -3.98
C ASP A 124 3.42 19.76 -3.34
N TYR A 125 3.47 19.90 -2.04
CA TYR A 125 2.69 20.88 -1.32
C TYR A 125 3.52 21.57 -0.23
N ASN A 126 3.35 22.87 -0.14
CA ASN A 126 3.94 23.67 0.93
C ASN A 126 2.88 24.63 1.47
N ASP A 127 2.77 24.74 2.80
CA ASP A 127 1.75 25.58 3.45
C ASP A 127 1.84 27.08 3.09
N TYR A 128 3.01 27.55 2.62
CA TYR A 128 3.23 28.96 2.25
C TYR A 128 2.96 29.27 0.78
N VAL A 129 3.28 28.34 -0.14
CA VAL A 129 3.15 28.57 -1.59
C VAL A 129 2.05 27.73 -2.23
N GLY A 130 1.42 26.85 -1.46
CA GLY A 130 0.37 25.95 -1.94
C GLY A 130 0.92 24.75 -2.71
N ARG A 131 0.17 24.29 -3.74
CA ARG A 131 0.57 23.20 -4.61
C ARG A 131 1.74 23.62 -5.51
N ILE A 132 2.68 22.71 -5.69
CA ILE A 132 3.86 22.86 -6.53
C ILE A 132 3.80 21.78 -7.60
N ALA A 133 3.64 22.16 -8.85
CA ALA A 133 3.69 21.26 -10.00
C ALA A 133 5.14 20.88 -10.28
N VAL A 134 5.47 19.60 -10.20
CA VAL A 134 6.80 19.06 -10.49
C VAL A 134 6.78 18.34 -11.83
N GLY A 135 7.71 18.70 -12.71
CA GLY A 135 7.81 18.10 -14.04
C GLY A 135 9.12 18.42 -14.73
N LYS A 136 9.35 17.76 -15.88
CA LYS A 136 10.47 18.06 -16.77
C LYS A 136 10.04 19.05 -17.82
N ILE A 137 10.84 20.09 -18.05
CA ILE A 137 10.67 21.02 -19.16
C ILE A 137 10.95 20.26 -20.44
N GLN A 138 9.91 20.10 -21.28
CA GLN A 138 10.03 19.36 -22.55
C GLN A 138 10.59 20.25 -23.66
N ARG A 139 10.25 21.54 -23.64
CA ARG A 139 10.61 22.53 -24.65
C ARG A 139 10.65 23.92 -24.02
N GLY A 140 11.51 24.79 -24.57
CA GLY A 140 11.65 26.19 -24.15
C GLY A 140 12.45 26.36 -22.87
N CYS A 141 12.51 27.59 -22.40
CA CYS A 141 13.15 28.01 -21.16
C CYS A 141 12.14 28.78 -20.30
N TYR A 142 12.31 28.68 -18.99
CA TYR A 142 11.51 29.49 -18.07
C TYR A 142 11.92 30.97 -18.17
N ASP A 143 10.92 31.85 -18.17
CA ASP A 143 11.09 33.31 -18.16
C ASP A 143 10.19 33.90 -17.09
N SER A 144 10.77 34.51 -16.07
CA SER A 144 10.07 35.09 -14.93
C SER A 144 9.17 36.29 -15.30
N SER A 145 9.41 36.92 -16.45
CA SER A 145 8.62 38.05 -16.95
C SER A 145 7.29 37.63 -17.58
N LYS A 146 7.16 36.37 -18.00
CA LYS A 146 6.00 35.84 -18.71
C LYS A 146 4.89 35.34 -17.80
N GLN A 147 3.69 35.27 -18.37
CA GLN A 147 2.57 34.50 -17.84
C GLN A 147 2.49 33.16 -18.56
N TYR A 148 2.01 32.16 -17.85
CA TYR A 148 1.87 30.79 -18.35
C TYR A 148 0.41 30.36 -18.29
N THR A 149 0.07 29.37 -19.09
CA THR A 149 -1.26 28.76 -19.12
C THR A 149 -1.17 27.33 -18.63
N LEU A 150 -2.00 26.97 -17.67
CA LEU A 150 -2.25 25.60 -17.24
C LEU A 150 -3.39 25.03 -18.11
N ILE A 151 -3.11 23.98 -18.84
CA ILE A 151 -4.13 23.21 -19.59
C ILE A 151 -4.53 22.03 -18.73
N LYS A 152 -5.78 22.05 -18.25
CA LYS A 152 -6.34 21.02 -17.35
C LYS A 152 -6.69 19.74 -18.11
N ARG A 153 -6.91 18.66 -17.38
CA ARG A 153 -7.34 17.37 -17.96
C ARG A 153 -8.66 17.46 -18.73
N SER A 154 -9.55 18.39 -18.37
CA SER A 154 -10.79 18.70 -19.08
C SER A 154 -10.58 19.42 -20.42
N GLY A 155 -9.37 19.95 -20.67
CA GLY A 155 -9.06 20.84 -21.78
C GLY A 155 -9.24 22.32 -21.46
N ASP A 156 -9.73 22.66 -20.26
CA ASP A 156 -9.87 24.04 -19.82
C ASP A 156 -8.49 24.69 -19.65
N LYS A 157 -8.41 26.00 -19.91
CA LYS A 157 -7.19 26.78 -19.83
C LYS A 157 -7.29 27.80 -18.71
N GLU A 158 -6.28 27.86 -17.86
CA GLU A 158 -6.18 28.80 -16.74
C GLU A 158 -4.84 29.53 -16.81
N ASP A 159 -4.89 30.87 -17.01
CA ASP A 159 -3.68 31.69 -17.02
C ASP A 159 -3.23 31.97 -15.59
N PHE A 160 -1.93 31.89 -15.36
CA PHE A 160 -1.34 32.17 -14.06
C PHE A 160 0.07 32.80 -14.18
N LYS A 161 0.51 33.41 -13.09
CA LYS A 161 1.89 33.87 -12.94
C LYS A 161 2.62 32.98 -11.95
N VAL A 162 3.82 32.55 -12.32
CA VAL A 162 4.66 31.76 -11.43
C VAL A 162 5.05 32.59 -10.21
N SER A 163 4.74 32.10 -9.01
CA SER A 163 5.12 32.76 -7.76
C SER A 163 6.53 32.36 -7.32
N LYS A 164 6.89 31.07 -7.52
CA LYS A 164 8.22 30.54 -7.26
C LYS A 164 8.56 29.41 -8.22
N LEU A 165 9.82 29.39 -8.65
CA LEU A 165 10.45 28.30 -9.39
C LEU A 165 11.43 27.60 -8.46
N PHE A 166 11.43 26.26 -8.49
CA PHE A 166 12.34 25.42 -7.73
C PHE A 166 13.10 24.47 -8.65
N THR A 167 14.37 24.25 -8.34
CA THR A 167 15.20 23.17 -8.87
C THR A 167 15.54 22.19 -7.75
N PHE A 168 16.04 21.01 -8.12
CA PHE A 168 16.36 19.94 -7.17
C PHE A 168 17.87 19.68 -7.18
N GLU A 169 18.50 19.81 -6.01
CA GLU A 169 19.89 19.42 -5.81
C GLU A 169 19.94 18.32 -4.73
N GLY A 170 20.22 17.10 -5.17
CA GLY A 170 20.05 15.91 -4.32
C GLY A 170 18.59 15.79 -3.83
N LEU A 171 18.38 15.77 -2.52
CA LEU A 171 17.04 15.68 -1.90
C LEU A 171 16.45 17.06 -1.54
N GLN A 172 17.17 18.15 -1.78
CA GLN A 172 16.73 19.49 -1.38
C GLN A 172 16.17 20.26 -2.57
N ARG A 173 15.10 21.02 -2.30
CA ARG A 173 14.58 22.02 -3.23
C ARG A 173 15.33 23.34 -3.00
N LYS A 174 15.78 23.94 -4.09
CA LYS A 174 16.34 25.28 -4.11
C LYS A 174 15.51 26.20 -4.98
N GLU A 175 15.28 27.42 -4.54
CA GLU A 175 14.63 28.44 -5.34
C GLU A 175 15.60 28.85 -6.47
N ALA A 176 15.10 28.85 -7.71
CA ALA A 176 15.83 29.19 -8.90
C ALA A 176 15.19 30.38 -9.62
N GLN A 177 15.98 31.07 -10.44
CA GLN A 177 15.50 32.20 -11.26
C GLN A 177 15.34 31.82 -12.72
N ASP A 178 16.03 30.78 -13.17
CA ASP A 178 16.07 30.28 -14.53
C ASP A 178 16.01 28.75 -14.56
N ALA A 179 15.51 28.21 -15.64
CA ALA A 179 15.51 26.79 -15.94
C ALA A 179 15.38 26.58 -17.46
N ILE A 180 16.00 25.55 -17.96
CA ILE A 180 16.06 25.25 -19.40
C ILE A 180 15.38 23.90 -19.71
N THR A 181 15.18 23.65 -21.01
CA THR A 181 14.69 22.37 -21.50
C THR A 181 15.53 21.21 -20.97
N GLY A 182 14.87 20.15 -20.53
CA GLY A 182 15.50 19.00 -19.87
C GLY A 182 15.55 19.06 -18.34
N ASP A 183 15.49 20.26 -17.75
CA ASP A 183 15.48 20.41 -16.29
C ASP A 183 14.20 19.87 -15.67
N ILE A 184 14.34 19.26 -14.48
CA ILE A 184 13.22 18.90 -13.61
C ILE A 184 13.01 20.06 -12.63
N VAL A 185 11.84 20.67 -12.69
CA VAL A 185 11.52 21.86 -11.92
C VAL A 185 10.22 21.70 -11.14
N GLY A 186 10.10 22.50 -10.07
CA GLY A 186 8.86 22.70 -9.33
C GLY A 186 8.33 24.12 -9.56
N ILE A 187 7.10 24.25 -10.03
CA ILE A 187 6.45 25.53 -10.31
C ILE A 187 5.28 25.74 -9.35
N ALA A 188 5.27 26.86 -8.65
CA ALA A 188 4.20 27.31 -7.77
C ALA A 188 3.51 28.57 -8.33
N GLY A 189 2.25 28.80 -7.95
CA GLY A 189 1.47 29.97 -8.38
C GLY A 189 0.08 29.62 -8.94
N MET A 190 -0.21 28.35 -9.13
CA MET A 190 -1.52 27.84 -9.54
C MET A 190 -2.41 27.61 -8.32
N LYS A 191 -3.71 27.83 -8.46
CA LYS A 191 -4.68 27.51 -7.39
C LYS A 191 -4.86 26.01 -7.23
N GLU A 192 -5.05 25.34 -8.34
CA GLU A 192 -5.24 23.90 -8.41
C GLU A 192 -4.47 23.35 -9.60
N VAL A 193 -3.79 22.25 -9.40
CA VAL A 193 -3.04 21.53 -10.46
C VAL A 193 -3.11 20.04 -10.17
N ASP A 194 -3.22 19.25 -11.25
CA ASP A 194 -3.24 17.79 -11.18
C ASP A 194 -2.15 17.15 -12.06
N ILE A 195 -1.78 15.90 -11.73
CA ILE A 195 -0.80 15.16 -12.53
C ILE A 195 -1.37 14.90 -13.93
N GLY A 196 -0.53 15.07 -14.95
CA GLY A 196 -0.90 14.91 -16.36
C GLY A 196 -1.36 16.19 -17.03
N GLU A 197 -1.54 17.29 -16.29
CA GLU A 197 -1.82 18.60 -16.85
C GLU A 197 -0.55 19.21 -17.47
N THR A 198 -0.73 20.15 -18.38
CA THR A 198 0.40 20.78 -19.08
C THR A 198 0.49 22.25 -18.71
N ILE A 199 1.69 22.70 -18.31
CA ILE A 199 2.04 24.12 -18.20
C ILE A 199 2.72 24.54 -19.48
N THR A 200 2.20 25.59 -20.13
CA THR A 200 2.68 26.03 -21.43
C THR A 200 2.76 27.55 -21.52
N ASP A 201 3.43 28.04 -22.56
CA ASP A 201 3.45 29.46 -22.92
C ASP A 201 2.01 29.93 -23.21
N ARG A 202 1.66 31.13 -22.74
CA ARG A 202 0.33 31.71 -22.90
C ARG A 202 -0.01 31.99 -24.37
N ASP A 203 0.98 32.45 -25.11
CA ASP A 203 0.75 32.89 -26.50
C ASP A 203 0.62 31.71 -27.46
N ASN A 204 1.12 30.54 -27.07
CA ASN A 204 1.09 29.33 -27.90
C ASN A 204 0.75 28.09 -27.07
N PRO A 205 -0.48 28.00 -26.54
CA PRO A 205 -0.87 26.94 -25.60
C PRO A 205 -1.04 25.59 -26.30
N GLU A 206 -0.15 24.64 -26.05
CA GLU A 206 -0.15 23.29 -26.61
C GLU A 206 -0.10 22.25 -25.50
N ALA A 207 -1.10 21.35 -25.46
CA ALA A 207 -1.17 20.29 -24.46
C ALA A 207 -0.26 19.10 -24.81
N LEU A 208 0.40 18.55 -23.82
CA LEU A 208 1.08 17.26 -23.93
C LEU A 208 0.10 16.09 -23.72
N PRO A 209 0.42 14.89 -24.22
CA PRO A 209 -0.38 13.69 -23.95
C PRO A 209 -0.54 13.45 -22.46
N LEU A 210 -1.78 13.26 -22.02
CA LEU A 210 -2.13 13.03 -20.62
C LEU A 210 -1.40 11.80 -20.06
N ILE A 211 -1.10 11.86 -18.78
CA ILE A 211 -0.66 10.68 -18.01
C ILE A 211 -1.92 10.00 -17.49
N GLU A 212 -2.14 8.76 -17.89
CA GLU A 212 -3.15 7.91 -17.27
C GLU A 212 -2.67 7.52 -15.87
N ILE A 213 -3.49 7.83 -14.88
CA ILE A 213 -3.25 7.47 -13.49
C ILE A 213 -4.30 6.44 -13.11
N ASP A 214 -3.86 5.28 -12.65
CA ASP A 214 -4.75 4.27 -12.13
C ASP A 214 -5.54 4.85 -10.95
N GLY A 215 -6.85 4.73 -11.02
CA GLY A 215 -7.73 5.19 -9.95
C GLY A 215 -7.56 4.34 -8.68
N PRO A 216 -8.16 4.78 -7.56
CA PRO A 216 -8.14 4.01 -6.34
C PRO A 216 -8.83 2.65 -6.54
N THR A 217 -8.25 1.60 -5.96
CA THR A 217 -8.78 0.22 -6.00
C THR A 217 -9.45 -0.20 -4.72
N LEU A 218 -9.10 0.42 -3.59
CA LEU A 218 -9.62 0.13 -2.26
C LEU A 218 -10.17 1.38 -1.58
N SER A 219 -11.15 1.20 -0.72
CA SER A 219 -11.69 2.23 0.16
C SER A 219 -11.87 1.72 1.59
N ILE A 220 -11.67 2.59 2.57
CA ILE A 220 -11.90 2.35 3.99
C ILE A 220 -12.70 3.55 4.53
N ASN A 221 -13.70 3.29 5.36
CA ASN A 221 -14.41 4.34 6.06
C ASN A 221 -13.66 4.68 7.35
N PHE A 222 -13.31 5.95 7.50
CA PHE A 222 -12.78 6.54 8.72
C PHE A 222 -13.93 7.20 9.48
N LEU A 223 -14.10 6.81 10.73
CA LEU A 223 -15.20 7.28 11.59
C LEU A 223 -14.62 7.91 12.85
N VAL A 224 -15.32 8.87 13.40
CA VAL A 224 -15.04 9.33 14.76
C VAL A 224 -15.20 8.16 15.73
N ASN A 225 -14.23 8.00 16.64
CA ASN A 225 -14.35 6.97 17.67
C ASN A 225 -15.44 7.35 18.67
N ASN A 226 -16.48 6.55 18.76
CA ASN A 226 -17.60 6.71 19.67
C ASN A 226 -17.71 5.57 20.70
N SER A 227 -16.61 4.86 20.95
CA SER A 227 -16.56 3.81 21.95
C SER A 227 -16.56 4.38 23.39
N PRO A 228 -16.81 3.55 24.39
CA PRO A 228 -16.68 3.96 25.80
C PRO A 228 -15.26 4.41 26.21
N PHE A 229 -14.25 4.10 25.41
CA PHE A 229 -12.85 4.51 25.64
C PHE A 229 -12.42 5.70 24.79
N ALA A 230 -13.34 6.29 24.03
CA ALA A 230 -13.05 7.43 23.17
C ALA A 230 -12.43 8.60 23.95
N GLY A 231 -11.35 9.18 23.42
CA GLY A 231 -10.65 10.33 23.99
C GLY A 231 -9.72 10.04 25.16
N ARG A 232 -9.50 8.76 25.51
CA ARG A 232 -8.56 8.40 26.60
C ARG A 232 -7.09 8.43 26.18
N GLU A 233 -6.81 8.14 24.92
CA GLU A 233 -5.46 7.94 24.42
C GLU A 233 -5.07 8.94 23.32
N GLY A 234 -6.04 9.40 22.52
CA GLY A 234 -5.83 10.33 21.42
C GLY A 234 -5.87 11.80 21.82
N LYS A 235 -5.04 12.62 21.16
CA LYS A 235 -5.09 14.09 21.26
C LYS A 235 -6.13 14.71 20.34
N PHE A 236 -6.31 14.11 19.16
CA PHE A 236 -7.20 14.57 18.10
C PHE A 236 -8.32 13.55 17.89
N VAL A 237 -9.51 13.86 18.40
CA VAL A 237 -10.64 12.92 18.52
C VAL A 237 -11.93 13.41 17.84
N THR A 238 -11.94 14.67 17.36
CA THR A 238 -13.15 15.27 16.81
C THR A 238 -13.27 15.08 15.30
N SER A 239 -14.53 15.07 14.79
CA SER A 239 -14.83 15.00 13.36
C SER A 239 -14.13 16.11 12.57
N ARG A 240 -14.11 17.32 13.09
CA ARG A 240 -13.43 18.45 12.47
C ARG A 240 -11.93 18.22 12.29
N GLN A 241 -11.25 17.74 13.34
CA GLN A 241 -9.80 17.45 13.28
C GLN A 241 -9.49 16.32 12.28
N LEU A 242 -10.30 15.26 12.31
CA LEU A 242 -10.18 14.13 11.38
C LEU A 242 -10.36 14.62 9.93
N ARG A 243 -11.40 15.45 9.68
CA ARG A 243 -11.67 16.07 8.40
C ARG A 243 -10.49 16.89 7.90
N GLU A 244 -10.04 17.85 8.71
CA GLU A 244 -8.93 18.75 8.35
C GLU A 244 -7.66 17.95 7.99
N ARG A 245 -7.34 16.91 8.75
CA ARG A 245 -6.19 16.05 8.49
C ARG A 245 -6.32 15.25 7.20
N LEU A 246 -7.46 14.61 6.94
CA LEU A 246 -7.71 13.84 5.72
C LEU A 246 -7.70 14.74 4.47
N PHE A 247 -8.31 15.92 4.55
CA PHE A 247 -8.30 16.89 3.45
C PHE A 247 -6.92 17.55 3.24
N LYS A 248 -6.07 17.61 4.26
CA LYS A 248 -4.66 18.00 4.12
C LYS A 248 -3.88 16.94 3.34
N GLU A 249 -4.13 15.66 3.62
CA GLU A 249 -3.45 14.55 2.94
C GLU A 249 -3.68 14.54 1.43
N ILE A 250 -4.91 14.75 0.95
CA ILE A 250 -5.21 14.77 -0.50
C ILE A 250 -4.57 15.94 -1.24
N LYS A 251 -4.10 16.98 -0.55
CA LYS A 251 -3.34 18.06 -1.18
C LYS A 251 -1.95 17.61 -1.59
N GLN A 252 -1.37 16.64 -0.88
CA GLN A 252 -0.03 16.09 -1.13
C GLN A 252 -0.09 14.75 -1.87
N ASN A 253 -1.15 13.98 -1.67
CA ASN A 253 -1.28 12.61 -2.15
C ASN A 253 -2.41 12.49 -3.18
N VAL A 254 -2.04 12.63 -4.45
CA VAL A 254 -2.99 12.62 -5.59
C VAL A 254 -3.66 11.25 -5.80
N ALA A 255 -3.10 10.19 -5.21
CA ALA A 255 -3.65 8.84 -5.33
C ALA A 255 -4.73 8.54 -4.28
N LEU A 256 -4.94 9.45 -3.33
CA LEU A 256 -6.01 9.37 -2.34
C LEU A 256 -7.23 10.19 -2.78
N ARG A 257 -8.41 9.67 -2.47
CA ARG A 257 -9.67 10.39 -2.54
C ARG A 257 -10.36 10.33 -1.19
N VAL A 258 -10.92 11.43 -0.77
CA VAL A 258 -11.69 11.54 0.49
C VAL A 258 -13.05 12.08 0.12
N GLU A 259 -14.09 11.35 0.48
CA GLU A 259 -15.50 11.70 0.29
C GLU A 259 -16.18 11.72 1.65
N GLU A 260 -16.95 12.77 1.92
CA GLU A 260 -17.79 12.84 3.13
C GLU A 260 -19.08 12.06 2.88
N GLU A 261 -19.40 11.11 3.75
CA GLU A 261 -20.69 10.43 3.71
C GLU A 261 -21.79 11.32 4.32
N SER A 262 -23.04 10.91 4.14
CA SER A 262 -24.23 11.65 4.62
C SER A 262 -24.23 11.95 6.12
N SER A 263 -23.43 11.22 6.91
CA SER A 263 -23.14 11.54 8.31
C SER A 263 -21.82 12.31 8.38
N ASN A 264 -21.82 13.50 8.97
CA ASN A 264 -20.63 14.37 9.13
C ASN A 264 -19.45 13.72 9.91
N ASP A 265 -19.62 12.49 10.40
CA ASP A 265 -18.66 11.76 11.22
C ASP A 265 -18.00 10.59 10.49
N THR A 266 -18.31 10.41 9.20
CA THR A 266 -17.77 9.32 8.37
C THR A 266 -17.16 9.85 7.09
N PHE A 267 -15.91 9.46 6.86
CA PHE A 267 -15.13 9.83 5.68
C PHE A 267 -14.72 8.57 4.93
N LYS A 268 -15.16 8.44 3.68
CA LYS A 268 -14.72 7.37 2.79
C LYS A 268 -13.40 7.77 2.16
N VAL A 269 -12.33 7.05 2.52
CA VAL A 269 -10.98 7.26 2.02
C VAL A 269 -10.65 6.15 1.05
N SER A 270 -10.35 6.51 -0.21
CA SER A 270 -10.02 5.56 -1.26
C SER A 270 -8.57 5.71 -1.70
N GLY A 271 -7.86 4.60 -1.86
CA GLY A 271 -6.44 4.55 -2.22
C GLY A 271 -6.10 3.43 -3.19
N ARG A 272 -4.86 3.40 -3.67
CA ARG A 272 -4.39 2.43 -4.68
C ARG A 272 -4.22 1.00 -4.18
N GLY A 273 -4.21 0.78 -2.86
CA GLY A 273 -4.00 -0.53 -2.28
C GLY A 273 -3.99 -0.51 -0.76
N GLU A 274 -3.92 -1.70 -0.16
CA GLU A 274 -3.95 -1.88 1.30
C GLU A 274 -2.79 -1.16 1.99
N LEU A 275 -1.56 -1.31 1.50
CA LEU A 275 -0.37 -0.68 2.07
C LEU A 275 -0.48 0.84 2.10
N HIS A 276 -1.03 1.45 1.04
CA HIS A 276 -1.20 2.90 0.95
C HIS A 276 -2.12 3.43 2.07
N LEU A 277 -3.26 2.76 2.30
CA LEU A 277 -4.19 3.13 3.36
C LEU A 277 -3.64 2.79 4.75
N THR A 278 -2.91 1.68 4.90
CA THR A 278 -2.24 1.30 6.16
C THR A 278 -1.19 2.34 6.59
N ILE A 279 -0.40 2.84 5.66
CA ILE A 279 0.59 3.90 5.93
C ILE A 279 -0.12 5.18 6.42
N LEU A 280 -1.21 5.58 5.77
CA LEU A 280 -1.99 6.74 6.22
C LEU A 280 -2.52 6.55 7.65
N ILE A 281 -3.13 5.40 7.93
CA ILE A 281 -3.66 5.07 9.25
C ILE A 281 -2.56 5.12 10.31
N GLU A 282 -1.42 4.48 10.04
CA GLU A 282 -0.30 4.45 10.99
C GLU A 282 0.35 5.83 11.18
N THR A 283 0.44 6.64 10.13
CA THR A 283 0.93 8.03 10.22
C THR A 283 0.03 8.86 11.10
N MET A 284 -1.29 8.82 10.89
CA MET A 284 -2.26 9.55 11.71
C MET A 284 -2.24 9.07 13.16
N ARG A 285 -2.10 7.75 13.40
CA ARG A 285 -1.93 7.16 14.72
C ARG A 285 -0.72 7.76 15.46
N ARG A 286 0.44 7.84 14.80
CA ARG A 286 1.68 8.44 15.35
C ARG A 286 1.57 9.94 15.59
N GLU A 287 0.78 10.64 14.79
CA GLU A 287 0.47 12.05 14.97
C GLU A 287 -0.44 12.31 16.20
N GLY A 288 -1.02 11.27 16.79
CA GLY A 288 -1.86 11.36 17.99
C GLY A 288 -3.37 11.39 17.70
N TYR A 289 -3.79 11.02 16.49
CA TYR A 289 -5.21 10.88 16.15
C TYR A 289 -5.80 9.60 16.73
N GLU A 290 -7.08 9.71 17.13
CA GLU A 290 -7.91 8.57 17.54
C GLU A 290 -9.16 8.54 16.66
N PHE A 291 -9.41 7.40 16.02
CA PHE A 291 -10.52 7.20 15.10
C PHE A 291 -10.86 5.72 14.99
N SER A 292 -12.02 5.41 14.39
CA SER A 292 -12.39 4.04 14.04
C SER A 292 -12.29 3.84 12.53
N ILE A 293 -12.00 2.63 12.10
CA ILE A 293 -11.98 2.25 10.69
C ILE A 293 -12.91 1.05 10.44
N SER A 294 -13.51 1.04 9.26
CA SER A 294 -14.26 -0.11 8.75
C SER A 294 -13.36 -1.10 8.03
N ARG A 295 -13.92 -2.27 7.70
CA ARG A 295 -13.30 -3.20 6.78
C ARG A 295 -12.97 -2.54 5.44
N PRO A 296 -11.81 -2.85 4.83
CA PRO A 296 -11.51 -2.42 3.46
C PRO A 296 -12.52 -2.98 2.46
N GLN A 297 -12.94 -2.15 1.51
CA GLN A 297 -13.83 -2.50 0.42
C GLN A 297 -13.16 -2.20 -0.91
N VAL A 298 -13.37 -3.04 -1.91
CA VAL A 298 -12.89 -2.78 -3.27
C VAL A 298 -13.76 -1.71 -3.94
N VAL A 299 -13.13 -0.84 -4.71
CA VAL A 299 -13.82 0.16 -5.52
C VAL A 299 -14.31 -0.50 -6.80
N LEU A 300 -15.63 -0.70 -6.89
CA LEU A 300 -16.25 -1.28 -8.07
C LEU A 300 -16.41 -0.21 -9.15
N LYS A 301 -16.22 -0.61 -10.42
CA LYS A 301 -16.47 0.23 -11.60
C LYS A 301 -17.61 -0.35 -12.41
N LYS A 302 -18.47 0.52 -12.95
CA LYS A 302 -19.48 0.11 -13.92
C LYS A 302 -18.95 0.37 -15.34
N ILE A 303 -18.64 -0.70 -16.08
CA ILE A 303 -18.13 -0.63 -17.46
C ILE A 303 -19.11 -1.39 -18.36
N LYS A 304 -19.67 -0.73 -19.37
CA LYS A 304 -20.64 -1.34 -20.30
C LYS A 304 -21.76 -2.12 -19.57
N ASP A 305 -22.36 -1.48 -18.56
CA ASP A 305 -23.43 -2.04 -17.70
C ASP A 305 -23.08 -3.26 -16.86
N LYS A 306 -21.82 -3.68 -16.84
CA LYS A 306 -21.32 -4.73 -15.95
C LYS A 306 -20.58 -4.13 -14.77
N ILE A 307 -20.80 -4.71 -13.59
CA ILE A 307 -20.03 -4.37 -12.39
C ILE A 307 -18.69 -5.08 -12.50
N MET A 308 -17.61 -4.28 -12.47
CA MET A 308 -16.24 -4.75 -12.57
C MET A 308 -15.52 -4.52 -11.24
N GLU A 309 -14.69 -5.46 -10.84
CA GLU A 309 -13.84 -5.38 -9.65
C GLU A 309 -12.36 -5.43 -10.03
N PRO A 310 -11.46 -4.82 -9.22
CA PRO A 310 -10.03 -4.87 -9.47
C PRO A 310 -9.49 -6.27 -9.23
N GLU A 311 -8.61 -6.72 -10.14
CA GLU A 311 -7.84 -7.96 -10.08
C GLU A 311 -6.36 -7.63 -9.94
N GLU A 312 -5.64 -8.46 -9.19
CA GLU A 312 -4.20 -8.33 -8.99
C GLU A 312 -3.44 -9.53 -9.54
N PHE A 313 -2.25 -9.28 -10.05
CA PHE A 313 -1.27 -10.30 -10.37
C PHE A 313 -0.43 -10.56 -9.13
N ALA A 314 -0.52 -11.78 -8.61
CA ALA A 314 0.16 -12.20 -7.40
C ALA A 314 1.24 -13.24 -7.72
N ILE A 315 2.42 -13.06 -7.15
CA ILE A 315 3.54 -13.99 -7.21
C ILE A 315 3.82 -14.48 -5.80
N ILE A 316 3.86 -15.80 -5.65
CA ILE A 316 4.09 -16.47 -4.38
C ILE A 316 5.32 -17.36 -4.51
N ASP A 317 6.36 -17.06 -3.75
CA ASP A 317 7.56 -17.89 -3.64
C ASP A 317 7.47 -18.74 -2.37
N ILE A 318 7.54 -20.05 -2.51
CA ILE A 318 7.39 -21.03 -1.41
C ILE A 318 8.29 -22.23 -1.62
N GLU A 319 8.52 -22.99 -0.54
CA GLU A 319 9.07 -24.32 -0.62
C GLU A 319 8.04 -25.30 -1.23
N GLU A 320 8.49 -26.25 -2.04
CA GLU A 320 7.64 -27.19 -2.79
C GLU A 320 6.68 -27.97 -1.88
N GLN A 321 7.11 -28.29 -0.66
CA GLN A 321 6.28 -29.03 0.31
C GLN A 321 4.97 -28.29 0.69
N TYR A 322 4.91 -26.98 0.55
CA TYR A 322 3.72 -26.16 0.88
C TYR A 322 2.83 -25.87 -0.33
N MET A 323 3.23 -26.29 -1.54
CA MET A 323 2.55 -25.97 -2.79
C MET A 323 1.08 -26.35 -2.78
N GLY A 324 0.74 -27.59 -2.42
CA GLY A 324 -0.64 -28.07 -2.41
C GLY A 324 -1.55 -27.24 -1.49
N THR A 325 -1.08 -26.94 -0.29
CA THR A 325 -1.85 -26.17 0.71
C THR A 325 -2.05 -24.72 0.27
N VAL A 326 -1.04 -24.11 -0.35
CA VAL A 326 -1.14 -22.74 -0.86
C VAL A 326 -2.05 -22.66 -2.08
N MET A 327 -1.98 -23.64 -3.00
CA MET A 327 -2.88 -23.73 -4.16
C MET A 327 -4.33 -23.87 -3.74
N GLU A 328 -4.63 -24.72 -2.74
CA GLU A 328 -5.98 -24.87 -2.20
C GLU A 328 -6.48 -23.55 -1.60
N ALA A 329 -5.67 -22.88 -0.76
CA ALA A 329 -6.02 -21.61 -0.14
C ALA A 329 -6.27 -20.50 -1.18
N MET A 330 -5.49 -20.46 -2.27
CA MET A 330 -5.69 -19.53 -3.38
C MET A 330 -6.95 -19.86 -4.19
N GLY A 331 -7.23 -21.14 -4.42
CA GLY A 331 -8.45 -21.61 -5.11
C GLY A 331 -9.72 -21.19 -4.35
N GLN A 332 -9.76 -21.34 -3.02
CA GLN A 332 -10.88 -20.90 -2.18
C GLN A 332 -11.11 -19.38 -2.28
N ARG A 333 -10.08 -18.60 -2.61
CA ARG A 333 -10.11 -17.15 -2.82
C ARG A 333 -10.36 -16.74 -4.27
N LYS A 334 -10.75 -17.68 -5.12
CA LYS A 334 -11.04 -17.50 -6.56
C LYS A 334 -9.83 -16.99 -7.37
N ALA A 335 -8.63 -17.36 -6.94
CA ALA A 335 -7.43 -17.12 -7.74
C ALA A 335 -7.36 -18.10 -8.92
N THR A 336 -6.86 -17.60 -10.04
CA THR A 336 -6.57 -18.42 -11.23
C THR A 336 -5.05 -18.49 -11.42
N MET A 337 -4.50 -19.70 -11.39
CA MET A 337 -3.08 -19.90 -11.63
C MET A 337 -2.75 -19.62 -13.11
N LYS A 338 -1.72 -18.83 -13.33
CA LYS A 338 -1.20 -18.51 -14.68
C LYS A 338 0.04 -19.28 -15.00
N ASN A 339 0.93 -19.46 -14.03
CA ASN A 339 2.20 -20.11 -14.26
C ASN A 339 2.75 -20.74 -12.97
N MET A 340 3.65 -21.70 -13.12
CA MET A 340 4.40 -22.34 -12.05
C MET A 340 5.83 -22.58 -12.52
N ILE A 341 6.80 -22.09 -11.76
CA ILE A 341 8.22 -22.13 -12.11
C ILE A 341 9.00 -22.72 -10.93
N HIS A 342 9.73 -23.79 -11.17
CA HIS A 342 10.68 -24.31 -10.19
C HIS A 342 11.93 -23.43 -10.22
N THR A 343 12.21 -22.73 -9.11
CA THR A 343 13.33 -21.77 -8.98
C THR A 343 14.58 -22.38 -8.35
N GLY A 344 14.53 -23.68 -8.02
CA GLY A 344 15.62 -24.45 -7.40
C GLY A 344 15.19 -25.89 -7.15
N THR A 345 15.96 -26.63 -6.37
CA THR A 345 15.66 -28.02 -6.03
C THR A 345 14.48 -28.20 -5.08
N GLU A 346 14.13 -27.16 -4.31
CA GLU A 346 13.09 -27.21 -3.27
C GLU A 346 12.18 -25.96 -3.26
N SER A 347 12.33 -25.04 -4.24
CA SER A 347 11.60 -23.79 -4.25
C SER A 347 10.76 -23.66 -5.52
N VAL A 348 9.52 -23.22 -5.36
CA VAL A 348 8.54 -23.02 -6.43
C VAL A 348 7.98 -21.61 -6.40
N ARG A 349 7.94 -20.96 -7.54
CA ARG A 349 7.24 -19.70 -7.78
C ARG A 349 5.89 -19.99 -8.42
N LEU A 350 4.82 -19.51 -7.79
CA LEU A 350 3.45 -19.63 -8.28
C LEU A 350 2.96 -18.25 -8.71
N GLU A 351 2.44 -18.13 -9.92
CA GLU A 351 1.88 -16.90 -10.47
C GLU A 351 0.36 -17.02 -10.59
N PHE A 352 -0.37 -16.10 -9.98
CA PHE A 352 -1.83 -16.06 -9.98
C PHE A 352 -2.36 -14.72 -10.44
N VAL A 353 -3.58 -14.72 -10.99
CA VAL A 353 -4.46 -13.55 -10.99
C VAL A 353 -5.57 -13.80 -9.98
N ILE A 354 -5.89 -12.79 -9.18
CA ILE A 354 -6.82 -12.91 -8.06
C ILE A 354 -7.58 -11.60 -7.86
N PRO A 355 -8.91 -11.64 -7.60
CA PRO A 355 -9.62 -10.43 -7.19
C PRO A 355 -8.97 -9.79 -5.96
N THR A 356 -8.74 -8.46 -5.98
CA THR A 356 -8.04 -7.75 -4.90
C THR A 356 -8.57 -8.10 -3.51
N ARG A 357 -9.88 -8.26 -3.36
CA ARG A 357 -10.51 -8.65 -2.08
C ARG A 357 -10.15 -10.09 -1.65
N GLY A 358 -9.69 -10.94 -2.55
CA GLY A 358 -9.19 -12.29 -2.25
C GLY A 358 -7.84 -12.27 -1.53
N LEU A 359 -7.06 -11.19 -1.65
CA LEU A 359 -5.77 -11.03 -0.97
C LEU A 359 -5.89 -10.53 0.46
N PHE A 360 -7.06 -10.00 0.89
CA PHE A 360 -7.23 -9.52 2.25
C PHE A 360 -6.94 -10.62 3.28
N GLY A 361 -5.98 -10.33 4.18
CA GLY A 361 -5.52 -11.26 5.19
C GLY A 361 -4.73 -12.48 4.68
N PHE A 362 -4.57 -12.64 3.36
CA PHE A 362 -3.89 -13.82 2.81
C PHE A 362 -2.40 -13.85 3.16
N ARG A 363 -1.72 -12.69 3.24
CA ARG A 363 -0.31 -12.64 3.65
C ARG A 363 -0.06 -13.29 5.01
N SER A 364 -0.92 -13.01 5.99
CA SER A 364 -0.82 -13.62 7.31
C SER A 364 -1.12 -15.13 7.27
N GLN A 365 -2.09 -15.54 6.47
CA GLN A 365 -2.41 -16.94 6.26
C GLN A 365 -1.25 -17.67 5.57
N LEU A 366 -0.66 -17.09 4.53
CA LEU A 366 0.50 -17.65 3.83
C LEU A 366 1.66 -17.91 4.78
N LEU A 367 2.03 -16.94 5.61
CA LEU A 367 3.09 -17.11 6.60
C LEU A 367 2.79 -18.25 7.57
N THR A 368 1.53 -18.42 7.97
CA THR A 368 1.12 -19.57 8.81
C THR A 368 1.23 -20.89 8.06
N LEU A 369 0.73 -20.96 6.83
CA LEU A 369 0.76 -22.16 5.99
C LEU A 369 2.18 -22.62 5.65
N THR A 370 3.10 -21.67 5.48
CA THR A 370 4.48 -21.91 5.08
C THR A 370 5.49 -21.79 6.24
N ARG A 371 5.01 -21.77 7.49
CA ARG A 371 5.85 -21.60 8.69
C ARG A 371 6.78 -20.40 8.65
N GLY A 372 6.33 -19.32 7.97
CA GLY A 372 7.06 -18.06 7.88
C GLY A 372 7.97 -17.92 6.66
N THR A 373 8.13 -18.95 5.82
CA THR A 373 9.05 -18.93 4.67
C THR A 373 8.44 -18.36 3.38
N GLY A 374 7.10 -18.34 3.27
CA GLY A 374 6.41 -17.89 2.05
C GLY A 374 6.50 -16.38 1.82
N ILE A 375 6.78 -15.99 0.58
CA ILE A 375 6.86 -14.60 0.15
C ILE A 375 5.70 -14.32 -0.81
N LEU A 376 4.90 -13.29 -0.52
CA LEU A 376 3.81 -12.81 -1.37
C LEU A 376 4.13 -11.43 -1.90
N ASN A 377 4.10 -11.29 -3.22
CA ASN A 377 4.15 -10.03 -3.93
C ASN A 377 2.96 -9.92 -4.86
N HIS A 378 2.35 -8.74 -4.96
CA HIS A 378 1.20 -8.52 -5.82
C HIS A 378 1.14 -7.09 -6.33
N ASN A 379 0.53 -6.90 -7.51
CA ASN A 379 0.31 -5.61 -8.12
C ASN A 379 -1.03 -5.61 -8.87
N PHE A 380 -1.62 -4.42 -9.00
CA PHE A 380 -2.82 -4.24 -9.82
C PHE A 380 -2.59 -4.77 -11.24
N HIS A 381 -3.53 -5.55 -11.75
CA HIS A 381 -3.48 -6.17 -13.07
C HIS A 381 -4.51 -5.53 -14.01
N ASP A 382 -5.80 -5.67 -13.72
CA ASP A 382 -6.89 -5.19 -14.57
C ASP A 382 -8.21 -5.10 -13.78
N TYR A 383 -9.28 -4.69 -14.44
CA TYR A 383 -10.66 -4.79 -13.95
C TYR A 383 -11.39 -5.94 -14.61
N VAL A 384 -11.92 -6.86 -13.80
CA VAL A 384 -12.64 -8.06 -14.25
C VAL A 384 -14.09 -8.05 -13.79
N PRO A 385 -15.01 -8.79 -14.43
CA PRO A 385 -16.37 -8.93 -13.94
C PRO A 385 -16.40 -9.43 -12.50
N HIS A 386 -17.25 -8.81 -11.66
CA HIS A 386 -17.38 -9.18 -10.26
C HIS A 386 -17.72 -10.67 -10.10
N CYS A 387 -16.85 -11.41 -9.43
CA CYS A 387 -16.94 -12.88 -9.35
C CYS A 387 -17.88 -13.41 -8.25
N GLY A 388 -18.77 -12.57 -7.69
CA GLY A 388 -19.70 -12.94 -6.64
C GLY A 388 -19.05 -12.99 -5.24
N GLU A 389 -19.66 -13.60 -4.27
CA GLU A 389 -19.15 -13.64 -2.89
C GLU A 389 -17.86 -14.47 -2.78
N LEU A 390 -16.93 -13.98 -1.99
CA LEU A 390 -15.73 -14.69 -1.56
C LEU A 390 -15.91 -15.21 -0.15
N ALA A 391 -15.26 -16.34 0.16
CA ALA A 391 -15.22 -16.88 1.50
C ALA A 391 -14.73 -15.80 2.49
N ARG A 392 -15.51 -15.56 3.53
CA ARG A 392 -15.17 -14.66 4.63
C ARG A 392 -14.43 -15.45 5.72
N ARG A 393 -14.04 -14.78 6.80
CA ARG A 393 -13.58 -15.44 8.01
C ARG A 393 -14.62 -16.50 8.43
N ASN A 394 -14.18 -17.74 8.57
CA ASN A 394 -15.08 -18.87 8.90
C ASN A 394 -15.50 -18.83 10.37
N ASN A 395 -14.67 -18.28 11.24
CA ASN A 395 -14.89 -18.27 12.69
C ASN A 395 -15.60 -17.01 13.14
N GLY A 396 -16.52 -17.14 14.08
CA GLY A 396 -17.14 -16.03 14.80
C GLY A 396 -16.17 -15.37 15.78
N VAL A 397 -16.66 -14.39 16.55
CA VAL A 397 -15.87 -13.68 17.56
C VAL A 397 -16.44 -13.86 18.96
N LEU A 398 -15.56 -13.74 19.95
CA LEU A 398 -15.90 -13.62 21.36
C LEU A 398 -16.11 -12.14 21.67
N ILE A 399 -17.28 -11.77 22.20
CA ILE A 399 -17.70 -10.38 22.43
C ILE A 399 -17.89 -10.17 23.94
N SER A 400 -17.35 -9.09 24.48
CA SER A 400 -17.55 -8.72 25.88
C SER A 400 -19.00 -8.35 26.15
N LEU A 401 -19.57 -8.95 27.20
CA LEU A 401 -20.94 -8.69 27.69
C LEU A 401 -21.04 -7.37 28.43
N GLU A 402 -20.02 -7.01 29.20
CA GLU A 402 -20.07 -5.89 30.15
C GLU A 402 -18.74 -5.11 30.19
N ASN A 403 -18.80 -3.95 30.82
CA ASN A 403 -17.64 -3.11 31.08
C ASN A 403 -16.91 -3.59 32.32
N GLY A 404 -15.57 -3.59 32.30
CA GLY A 404 -14.76 -3.98 33.45
C GLY A 404 -13.33 -4.35 33.05
N SER A 405 -12.67 -5.13 33.89
CA SER A 405 -11.34 -5.67 33.59
C SER A 405 -11.38 -7.19 33.46
N THR A 406 -10.59 -7.70 32.54
CA THR A 406 -10.44 -9.14 32.32
C THR A 406 -9.87 -9.83 33.56
N THR A 407 -10.41 -11.00 33.90
CA THR A 407 -9.92 -11.78 35.04
C THR A 407 -9.21 -13.06 34.57
N THR A 408 -8.15 -13.47 35.28
CA THR A 408 -7.44 -14.72 35.03
C THR A 408 -8.38 -15.92 34.99
N HIS A 409 -9.37 -15.96 35.89
CA HIS A 409 -10.36 -17.03 35.96
C HIS A 409 -11.24 -17.12 34.70
N SER A 410 -11.72 -15.97 34.18
CA SER A 410 -12.54 -15.96 32.98
C SER A 410 -11.72 -16.31 31.74
N LEU A 411 -10.51 -15.79 31.61
CA LEU A 411 -9.60 -16.13 30.50
C LEU A 411 -9.30 -17.63 30.45
N PHE A 412 -9.01 -18.24 31.60
CA PHE A 412 -8.78 -19.69 31.70
C PHE A 412 -9.99 -20.51 31.23
N ASN A 413 -11.20 -20.10 31.61
CA ASN A 413 -12.41 -20.81 31.19
C ASN A 413 -12.76 -20.59 29.71
N LEU A 414 -12.37 -19.44 29.14
CA LEU A 414 -12.71 -19.07 27.75
C LEU A 414 -11.68 -19.55 26.73
N GLN A 415 -10.43 -19.83 27.12
CA GLN A 415 -9.38 -20.30 26.20
C GLN A 415 -9.74 -21.60 25.45
N ASN A 416 -10.61 -22.44 26.02
CA ASN A 416 -11.13 -23.63 25.34
C ASN A 416 -12.17 -23.34 24.25
N ARG A 417 -12.70 -22.10 24.22
CA ARG A 417 -13.74 -21.67 23.26
C ARG A 417 -13.16 -20.88 22.10
N GLY A 418 -11.92 -20.41 22.22
CA GLY A 418 -11.29 -19.62 21.18
C GLY A 418 -9.94 -19.05 21.57
N VAL A 419 -9.36 -18.27 20.67
CA VAL A 419 -8.08 -17.58 20.85
C VAL A 419 -8.36 -16.16 21.35
N MET A 420 -7.80 -15.83 22.52
CA MET A 420 -7.99 -14.51 23.13
C MET A 420 -7.07 -13.47 22.51
N PHE A 421 -7.53 -12.22 22.45
CA PHE A 421 -6.75 -11.05 21.98
C PHE A 421 -6.22 -10.19 23.13
N LEU A 422 -6.68 -10.46 24.34
CA LEU A 422 -6.40 -9.70 25.55
C LEU A 422 -5.79 -10.60 26.62
N GLY A 423 -4.92 -10.01 27.43
CA GLY A 423 -4.35 -10.60 28.63
C GLY A 423 -5.20 -10.33 29.89
N PRO A 424 -4.72 -10.78 31.07
CA PRO A 424 -5.38 -10.48 32.35
C PRO A 424 -5.21 -9.00 32.73
N ALA A 425 -6.20 -8.49 33.48
CA ALA A 425 -6.27 -7.12 33.99
C ALA A 425 -6.37 -6.02 32.91
N GLU A 426 -6.74 -6.37 31.68
CA GLU A 426 -7.02 -5.38 30.62
C GLU A 426 -8.45 -4.90 30.69
N GLU A 427 -8.64 -3.60 30.46
CA GLU A 427 -9.99 -3.01 30.46
C GLU A 427 -10.76 -3.39 29.19
N VAL A 428 -12.05 -3.69 29.36
CA VAL A 428 -12.98 -4.04 28.28
C VAL A 428 -14.30 -3.31 28.45
N TYR A 429 -15.02 -3.20 27.34
CA TYR A 429 -16.39 -2.64 27.35
C TYR A 429 -17.36 -3.53 26.55
N THR A 430 -18.64 -3.35 26.77
CA THR A 430 -19.71 -4.08 26.08
C THR A 430 -19.60 -3.92 24.57
N GLY A 431 -19.62 -5.03 23.83
CA GLY A 431 -19.48 -5.03 22.38
C GLY A 431 -18.05 -5.02 21.85
N MET A 432 -17.04 -4.93 22.72
CA MET A 432 -15.63 -5.11 22.36
C MET A 432 -15.36 -6.57 21.97
N ILE A 433 -14.62 -6.79 20.89
CA ILE A 433 -14.18 -8.11 20.45
C ILE A 433 -12.92 -8.48 21.21
N ILE A 434 -12.99 -9.56 21.98
CA ILE A 434 -11.95 -9.99 22.92
C ILE A 434 -11.23 -11.26 22.49
N GLY A 435 -11.69 -11.90 21.42
CA GLY A 435 -11.09 -13.11 20.88
C GLY A 435 -11.80 -13.64 19.66
N GLU A 436 -11.22 -14.66 19.05
CA GLU A 436 -11.80 -15.44 17.95
C GLU A 436 -12.45 -16.71 18.50
N ASN A 437 -13.68 -16.99 18.10
CA ASN A 437 -14.40 -18.19 18.51
C ASN A 437 -13.91 -19.41 17.67
N ASN A 438 -13.87 -20.59 18.25
CA ASN A 438 -13.59 -21.84 17.50
C ASN A 438 -14.77 -22.28 16.62
N LYS A 439 -15.95 -21.63 16.73
CA LYS A 439 -17.15 -21.88 15.93
C LYS A 439 -17.43 -20.70 14.99
N ASP A 440 -18.27 -20.92 14.02
CA ASP A 440 -18.68 -19.95 13.00
C ASP A 440 -19.58 -18.80 13.50
N ASN A 441 -20.17 -18.95 14.70
CA ASN A 441 -21.06 -17.96 15.27
C ASN A 441 -20.37 -17.06 16.30
N ASP A 442 -20.81 -15.82 16.40
CA ASP A 442 -20.42 -14.89 17.45
C ASP A 442 -20.97 -15.34 18.80
N LEU A 443 -20.15 -15.18 19.84
CA LEU A 443 -20.51 -15.57 21.20
C LEU A 443 -20.26 -14.41 22.18
N VAL A 444 -21.32 -13.95 22.83
CA VAL A 444 -21.24 -12.95 23.91
C VAL A 444 -20.88 -13.65 25.21
N VAL A 445 -19.80 -13.19 25.86
CA VAL A 445 -19.24 -13.82 27.07
C VAL A 445 -18.90 -12.78 28.13
N ASN A 446 -19.00 -13.20 29.39
CA ASN A 446 -18.58 -12.37 30.52
C ASN A 446 -17.09 -12.66 30.85
N ILE A 447 -16.20 -11.75 30.46
CA ILE A 447 -14.77 -11.87 30.70
C ILE A 447 -14.31 -11.22 32.02
N CYS A 448 -15.20 -10.44 32.65
CA CYS A 448 -14.94 -9.74 33.91
C CYS A 448 -15.27 -10.57 35.17
N LYS A 449 -15.82 -11.77 34.97
CA LYS A 449 -16.30 -12.61 36.07
C LYS A 449 -15.11 -13.17 36.88
N GLY A 450 -15.02 -12.75 38.15
CA GLY A 450 -14.08 -13.29 39.11
C GLY A 450 -14.46 -14.70 39.63
N LYS A 451 -13.47 -15.38 40.23
CA LYS A 451 -13.69 -16.64 40.96
C LYS A 451 -14.61 -16.34 42.18
N LYS A 452 -15.76 -16.98 42.26
CA LYS A 452 -16.57 -16.90 43.50
C LYS A 452 -15.80 -17.61 44.61
N LEU A 453 -15.50 -16.90 45.68
CA LEU A 453 -14.93 -17.48 46.87
C LEU A 453 -15.95 -18.46 47.48
N THR A 454 -15.75 -19.73 47.26
CA THR A 454 -16.52 -20.79 47.89
C THR A 454 -15.64 -21.47 48.91
N ASN A 455 -16.00 -21.29 50.20
CA ASN A 455 -15.54 -22.00 51.39
C ASN A 455 -14.04 -22.16 51.71
N VAL A 456 -13.72 -21.87 52.95
CA VAL A 456 -12.46 -21.79 53.70
C VAL A 456 -11.60 -23.07 53.70
N ARG A 457 -11.98 -24.16 53.06
CA ARG A 457 -11.31 -25.47 53.18
C ARG A 457 -10.29 -25.80 52.07
N ALA A 458 -10.06 -24.92 51.09
CA ALA A 458 -9.15 -25.17 49.99
C ALA A 458 -8.10 -24.04 49.81
N SER A 459 -7.61 -23.43 50.88
CA SER A 459 -6.59 -22.37 50.81
C SER A 459 -5.17 -22.89 50.56
N GLY A 460 -5.00 -24.19 50.29
CA GLY A 460 -3.68 -24.82 50.12
C GLY A 460 -3.34 -25.35 48.71
N SER A 461 -4.25 -25.29 47.73
CA SER A 461 -3.95 -25.73 46.38
C SER A 461 -4.44 -24.66 45.39
N ASP A 462 -3.75 -23.53 45.31
CA ASP A 462 -3.78 -22.70 44.13
C ASP A 462 -2.98 -23.42 43.04
N ASP A 463 -3.67 -24.27 42.27
CA ASP A 463 -3.12 -24.79 41.03
C ASP A 463 -2.73 -23.59 40.15
N THR A 464 -1.48 -23.57 39.72
CA THR A 464 -0.94 -22.55 38.82
C THR A 464 -1.77 -22.59 37.53
N VAL A 465 -2.66 -21.62 37.37
CA VAL A 465 -3.52 -21.52 36.19
C VAL A 465 -2.69 -21.05 35.00
N SER A 466 -2.41 -21.95 34.06
CA SER A 466 -1.74 -21.59 32.79
C SER A 466 -2.74 -21.00 31.81
N ILE A 467 -2.50 -19.78 31.38
CA ILE A 467 -3.28 -19.10 30.34
C ILE A 467 -2.45 -19.03 29.08
N ALA A 468 -3.05 -19.36 27.94
CA ALA A 468 -2.43 -19.17 26.63
C ALA A 468 -2.15 -17.68 26.38
N PRO A 469 -0.99 -17.32 25.79
CA PRO A 469 -0.66 -15.95 25.49
C PRO A 469 -1.68 -15.37 24.50
N PRO A 470 -2.05 -14.07 24.63
CA PRO A 470 -3.00 -13.43 23.74
C PRO A 470 -2.39 -13.26 22.33
N ARG A 471 -3.25 -13.38 21.32
CA ARG A 471 -2.88 -13.09 19.92
C ARG A 471 -2.94 -11.59 19.69
N ILE A 472 -1.78 -10.93 19.65
CA ILE A 472 -1.68 -9.52 19.30
C ILE A 472 -1.63 -9.39 17.78
N MET A 473 -2.53 -8.60 17.20
CA MET A 473 -2.63 -8.39 15.76
C MET A 473 -1.99 -7.07 15.36
N SER A 474 -1.20 -7.08 14.27
CA SER A 474 -0.75 -5.87 13.60
C SER A 474 -1.92 -5.18 12.88
N LEU A 475 -1.75 -3.91 12.50
CA LEU A 475 -2.79 -3.16 11.75
C LEU A 475 -3.20 -3.88 10.47
N GLU A 476 -2.25 -4.42 9.71
CA GLU A 476 -2.52 -5.20 8.48
C GLU A 476 -3.35 -6.45 8.77
N GLN A 477 -3.02 -7.16 9.85
CA GLN A 477 -3.79 -8.33 10.27
C GLN A 477 -5.20 -7.95 10.69
N VAL A 478 -5.38 -6.82 11.37
CA VAL A 478 -6.69 -6.29 11.76
C VAL A 478 -7.53 -5.95 10.53
N LEU A 479 -6.97 -5.25 9.54
CA LEU A 479 -7.69 -4.91 8.30
C LEU A 479 -8.19 -6.16 7.56
N GLY A 480 -7.36 -7.21 7.48
CA GLY A 480 -7.74 -8.49 6.89
C GLY A 480 -8.73 -9.32 7.74
N TYR A 481 -8.80 -9.05 9.05
CA TYR A 481 -9.63 -9.78 9.99
C TYR A 481 -11.06 -9.27 10.08
N LEU A 482 -11.29 -7.95 9.92
CA LEU A 482 -12.57 -7.28 10.08
C LEU A 482 -13.66 -7.84 9.17
N ASN A 483 -14.86 -8.03 9.72
CA ASN A 483 -16.12 -8.24 9.00
C ASN A 483 -16.90 -6.91 8.81
N ASP A 484 -17.96 -6.94 8.00
CA ASP A 484 -18.73 -5.75 7.63
C ASP A 484 -19.47 -5.09 8.81
N ASP A 485 -19.77 -5.86 9.85
CA ASP A 485 -20.44 -5.42 11.09
C ASP A 485 -19.43 -5.06 12.20
N GLU A 486 -18.14 -5.03 11.88
CA GLU A 486 -17.05 -4.79 12.83
C GLU A 486 -16.30 -3.50 12.49
N LEU A 487 -15.68 -2.91 13.49
CA LEU A 487 -14.82 -1.74 13.41
C LEU A 487 -13.54 -1.98 14.20
N ALA A 488 -12.45 -1.36 13.76
CA ALA A 488 -11.24 -1.26 14.57
C ALA A 488 -11.09 0.16 15.10
N GLU A 489 -10.87 0.30 16.41
CA GLU A 489 -10.44 1.55 17.02
C GLU A 489 -8.94 1.67 16.90
N ILE A 490 -8.52 2.77 16.33
CA ILE A 490 -7.11 3.11 16.14
C ILE A 490 -6.79 4.27 17.08
N THR A 491 -5.87 4.02 17.99
CA THR A 491 -5.39 5.03 18.95
C THR A 491 -3.86 5.06 18.94
N PRO A 492 -3.23 6.09 19.48
CA PRO A 492 -1.77 6.15 19.60
C PRO A 492 -1.16 4.94 20.33
N ALA A 493 -1.84 4.42 21.35
CA ALA A 493 -1.33 3.33 22.18
C ALA A 493 -1.86 1.95 21.76
N SER A 494 -3.10 1.84 21.26
CA SER A 494 -3.80 0.57 21.12
C SER A 494 -4.53 0.42 19.79
N ILE A 495 -4.74 -0.81 19.36
CA ILE A 495 -5.67 -1.18 18.29
C ILE A 495 -6.67 -2.16 18.91
N ARG A 496 -7.96 -1.79 18.94
CA ARG A 496 -9.03 -2.59 19.54
C ARG A 496 -10.09 -2.93 18.51
N LEU A 497 -10.61 -4.12 18.55
CA LEU A 497 -11.71 -4.55 17.69
C LEU A 497 -13.04 -4.43 18.43
N ARG A 498 -14.09 -4.01 17.73
CA ARG A 498 -15.43 -3.93 18.30
C ARG A 498 -16.51 -4.20 17.26
N LYS A 499 -17.68 -4.55 17.73
CA LYS A 499 -18.88 -4.55 16.88
C LYS A 499 -19.30 -3.11 16.57
N ARG A 500 -19.89 -2.87 15.39
CA ARG A 500 -20.45 -1.56 15.00
C ARG A 500 -21.55 -1.13 15.97
N HIS A 501 -22.47 -2.05 16.30
CA HIS A 501 -23.47 -1.88 17.32
C HIS A 501 -23.01 -2.57 18.61
N LEU A 502 -22.79 -1.77 19.67
CA LEU A 502 -22.24 -2.29 20.93
C LEU A 502 -23.26 -3.11 21.70
N ASP A 503 -24.55 -2.70 21.66
CA ASP A 503 -25.65 -3.42 22.32
C ASP A 503 -26.06 -4.67 21.54
N GLU A 504 -26.31 -5.77 22.25
CA GLU A 504 -26.68 -7.05 21.64
C GLU A 504 -28.06 -7.00 20.95
N ASN A 505 -29.03 -6.25 21.50
CA ASN A 505 -30.35 -6.14 20.91
C ASN A 505 -30.33 -5.32 19.62
N GLU A 506 -29.49 -4.29 19.57
CA GLU A 506 -29.25 -3.51 18.34
C GLU A 506 -28.63 -4.39 17.24
N ARG A 507 -27.65 -5.23 17.58
CA ARG A 507 -27.08 -6.20 16.64
C ARG A 507 -28.12 -7.16 16.09
N LYS A 508 -28.99 -7.71 16.97
CA LYS A 508 -30.08 -8.61 16.55
C LYS A 508 -31.10 -7.92 15.65
N ARG A 509 -31.41 -6.64 15.90
CA ARG A 509 -32.32 -5.84 15.04
C ARG A 509 -31.67 -5.58 13.66
N ALA A 510 -30.43 -5.13 13.64
CA ALA A 510 -29.68 -4.87 12.39
C ALA A 510 -29.60 -6.13 11.53
N ALA A 511 -29.29 -7.29 12.11
CA ALA A 511 -29.20 -8.55 11.38
C ALA A 511 -30.57 -9.00 10.79
N LYS A 512 -31.70 -8.68 11.45
CA LYS A 512 -33.05 -8.95 10.90
C LYS A 512 -33.35 -8.05 9.70
N THR A 513 -32.95 -6.78 9.75
CA THR A 513 -33.18 -5.81 8.65
C THR A 513 -32.37 -6.18 7.40
N GLN A 514 -31.15 -6.65 7.58
CA GLN A 514 -30.29 -7.11 6.45
C GLN A 514 -30.81 -8.40 5.77
N LYS A 515 -31.55 -9.25 6.46
CA LYS A 515 -32.12 -10.47 5.85
C LYS A 515 -33.41 -10.19 5.05
N VAL A 516 -33.99 -9.02 5.19
CA VAL A 516 -35.25 -8.62 4.53
C VAL A 516 -34.99 -7.72 3.31
N ALA A 517 -33.84 -7.11 3.23
CA ALA A 517 -33.34 -6.32 2.07
C ALA A 517 -32.53 -7.20 1.12
#